data_cecc759adb2fd635f528f62d6d8ac031
#
_entry.id   cecc759adb2fd635f528f62d6d8ac031
#
_cell.length_a   1.000
_cell.length_b   1.000
_cell.length_c   1.000
_cell.angle_alpha   90.00
_cell.angle_beta   90.00
_cell.angle_gamma   90.00
#
_symmetry.space_group_name_H-M   'P 1'
#
loop_
_entity.id
_entity.type
_entity.pdbx_description
1 polymer ?
#
loop_
_entity_poly.entity_id
_entity_poly.type
_entity_poly.pdbx_seq_one_letter_code
_entity_poly.pdbx_strand_id
1 'polypeptide(L)'
;RILAVRVLWPRMLADKSPEAFSTELVGRQIVNADRRGKYLLFLLDNGRTLVVHLRMTGQFHLVLPEAAQDKHVHLVLDLDDGQQLRFRDTRKFGRFYLVDHPNTVVGKLGPEPLSEAFTPLDLFIAIQGRRTAIKTLLLDQRIIAGLGNIYVDESLFHAGIDPRRPAYTLTQADCNRLHACIRQTLAAAIRDGGSTLGKSMLTNYSRPTGVQGRYQERHKVYRMTGKPCLVCGTPIERIVLGQRSTHFCPQCQHSESITAVASVASVAIRA
;
A
#
# COMPACT_ATOMS: atom_id res chain seq x y z
N ARG A 1 12.72 -23.04 11.18
CA ARG A 1 14.14 -22.63 11.36
C ARG A 1 14.80 -22.43 10.00
N ILE A 2 15.72 -21.46 9.89
CA ILE A 2 16.49 -21.17 8.68
C ILE A 2 17.76 -22.02 8.72
N LEU A 3 17.92 -22.93 7.75
CA LEU A 3 19.08 -23.83 7.68
C LEU A 3 20.22 -23.26 6.84
N ALA A 4 19.87 -22.54 5.74
CA ALA A 4 20.83 -21.86 4.88
C ALA A 4 20.25 -20.59 4.29
N VAL A 5 21.14 -19.65 3.93
CA VAL A 5 20.78 -18.35 3.32
C VAL A 5 21.66 -18.14 2.08
N ARG A 6 21.03 -17.90 0.93
CA ARG A 6 21.72 -17.56 -0.31
C ARG A 6 21.27 -16.17 -0.79
N VAL A 7 22.18 -15.21 -0.72
CA VAL A 7 21.96 -13.84 -1.20
C VAL A 7 22.48 -13.74 -2.64
N LEU A 8 21.56 -13.70 -3.62
CA LEU A 8 21.89 -13.65 -5.04
C LEU A 8 21.95 -12.22 -5.59
N TRP A 9 21.44 -11.23 -4.83
CA TRP A 9 21.49 -9.80 -5.18
C TRP A 9 21.82 -8.96 -3.94
N PRO A 10 23.11 -8.70 -3.64
CA PRO A 10 23.53 -7.98 -2.42
C PRO A 10 22.94 -6.61 -2.22
N ARG A 11 22.67 -5.86 -3.30
CA ARG A 11 22.15 -4.49 -3.22
C ARG A 11 20.75 -4.37 -2.59
N MET A 12 20.04 -5.46 -2.36
CA MET A 12 18.77 -5.43 -1.61
C MET A 12 18.97 -5.31 -0.11
N LEU A 13 20.13 -5.70 0.42
CA LEU A 13 20.47 -5.53 1.83
C LEU A 13 20.78 -4.05 2.09
N ALA A 14 20.18 -3.49 3.13
CA ALA A 14 20.28 -2.06 3.39
C ALA A 14 21.39 -1.71 4.38
N ASP A 15 21.72 -2.65 5.27
CA ASP A 15 22.54 -2.41 6.46
C ASP A 15 23.64 -3.44 6.71
N LYS A 16 23.75 -4.49 5.89
CA LYS A 16 24.71 -5.59 6.11
C LYS A 16 25.34 -6.08 4.82
N SER A 17 26.54 -6.68 4.96
CA SER A 17 27.11 -7.50 3.88
C SER A 17 26.35 -8.82 3.73
N PRO A 18 26.40 -9.48 2.57
CA PRO A 18 25.78 -10.79 2.37
C PRO A 18 26.24 -11.84 3.38
N GLU A 19 27.52 -11.83 3.72
CA GLU A 19 28.13 -12.76 4.64
C GLU A 19 27.60 -12.57 6.06
N ALA A 20 27.61 -11.31 6.55
CA ALA A 20 27.07 -10.96 7.87
C ALA A 20 25.57 -11.28 7.96
N PHE A 21 24.81 -10.92 6.92
CA PHE A 21 23.36 -11.21 6.86
C PHE A 21 23.08 -12.71 6.92
N SER A 22 23.83 -13.51 6.16
CA SER A 22 23.67 -14.97 6.14
C SER A 22 24.07 -15.60 7.48
N THR A 23 25.21 -15.23 8.03
CA THR A 23 25.71 -15.77 9.32
C THR A 23 24.72 -15.47 10.46
N GLU A 24 24.15 -14.28 10.49
CA GLU A 24 23.23 -13.87 11.55
C GLU A 24 21.83 -14.52 11.43
N LEU A 25 21.43 -14.97 10.24
CA LEU A 25 20.14 -15.62 10.00
C LEU A 25 20.18 -17.15 10.09
N VAL A 26 21.29 -17.77 9.72
CA VAL A 26 21.44 -19.25 9.79
C VAL A 26 21.25 -19.72 11.22
N GLY A 27 20.49 -20.80 11.40
CA GLY A 27 20.13 -21.39 12.69
C GLY A 27 19.01 -20.66 13.42
N ARG A 28 18.56 -19.50 12.97
CA ARG A 28 17.45 -18.75 13.60
C ARG A 28 16.10 -19.32 13.22
N GLN A 29 15.16 -19.18 14.14
CA GLN A 29 13.76 -19.52 13.92
C GLN A 29 12.95 -18.23 13.75
N ILE A 30 12.09 -18.20 12.73
CA ILE A 30 11.06 -17.15 12.61
C ILE A 30 9.95 -17.54 13.58
N VAL A 31 9.78 -16.75 14.65
CA VAL A 31 8.80 -17.02 15.72
C VAL A 31 7.48 -16.28 15.50
N ASN A 32 7.51 -15.18 14.75
CA ASN A 32 6.31 -14.44 14.39
C ASN A 32 6.50 -13.72 13.05
N ALA A 33 5.40 -13.52 12.33
CA ALA A 33 5.33 -12.71 11.11
C ALA A 33 4.22 -11.67 11.24
N ASP A 34 4.57 -10.41 11.09
CA ASP A 34 3.68 -9.27 11.23
C ASP A 34 3.90 -8.26 10.09
N ARG A 35 3.11 -7.19 10.06
CA ARG A 35 3.18 -6.13 9.05
C ARG A 35 3.04 -4.76 9.71
N ARG A 36 3.84 -3.81 9.22
CA ARG A 36 3.68 -2.38 9.54
C ARG A 36 3.74 -1.55 8.25
N GLY A 37 2.65 -0.89 7.90
CA GLY A 37 2.53 -0.19 6.61
C GLY A 37 2.74 -1.14 5.43
N LYS A 38 3.79 -0.91 4.65
CA LYS A 38 4.21 -1.74 3.51
C LYS A 38 5.43 -2.62 3.83
N TYR A 39 5.75 -2.79 5.11
CA TYR A 39 6.85 -3.62 5.58
C TYR A 39 6.34 -4.91 6.20
N LEU A 40 6.97 -6.02 5.88
CA LEU A 40 6.83 -7.30 6.57
C LEU A 40 7.88 -7.35 7.69
N LEU A 41 7.49 -7.91 8.81
CA LEU A 41 8.30 -8.00 10.03
C LEU A 41 8.36 -9.47 10.44
N PHE A 42 9.53 -10.09 10.31
CA PHE A 42 9.75 -11.47 10.74
C PHE A 42 10.58 -11.43 12.02
N LEU A 43 9.93 -11.68 13.16
CA LEU A 43 10.59 -11.76 14.45
C LEU A 43 11.36 -13.08 14.57
N LEU A 44 12.62 -13.01 14.96
CA LEU A 44 13.51 -14.15 15.16
C LEU A 44 13.60 -14.55 16.63
N ASP A 45 13.98 -15.80 16.89
CA ASP A 45 14.12 -16.41 18.23
C ASP A 45 15.15 -15.72 19.13
N ASN A 46 16.04 -14.90 18.56
CA ASN A 46 17.02 -14.09 19.29
C ASN A 46 16.57 -12.64 19.56
N GLY A 47 15.29 -12.34 19.33
CA GLY A 47 14.71 -11.00 19.53
C GLY A 47 14.94 -10.00 18.40
N ARG A 48 15.76 -10.34 17.39
CA ARG A 48 15.98 -9.50 16.21
C ARG A 48 14.82 -9.61 15.22
N THR A 49 14.71 -8.63 14.35
CA THR A 49 13.65 -8.59 13.34
C THR A 49 14.24 -8.44 11.94
N LEU A 50 13.85 -9.36 11.04
CA LEU A 50 14.06 -9.19 9.61
C LEU A 50 12.90 -8.35 9.06
N VAL A 51 13.19 -7.10 8.68
CA VAL A 51 12.22 -6.14 8.13
C VAL A 51 12.36 -6.11 6.62
N VAL A 52 11.26 -6.32 5.88
CA VAL A 52 11.29 -6.42 4.42
C VAL A 52 10.29 -5.48 3.80
N HIS A 53 10.75 -4.65 2.85
CA HIS A 53 9.88 -3.85 1.98
C HIS A 53 9.85 -4.44 0.58
N LEU A 54 8.72 -4.99 0.15
CA LEU A 54 8.57 -5.65 -1.16
C LEU A 54 8.67 -4.68 -2.36
N ARG A 55 8.45 -3.39 -2.13
CA ARG A 55 8.38 -2.36 -3.19
C ARG A 55 7.29 -2.70 -4.22
N MET A 56 7.61 -2.69 -5.52
CA MET A 56 6.59 -2.77 -6.58
C MET A 56 6.37 -4.18 -7.10
N THR A 57 7.41 -5.02 -7.13
CA THR A 57 7.39 -6.34 -7.78
C THR A 57 7.98 -7.45 -6.91
N GLY A 58 8.38 -7.12 -5.67
CA GLY A 58 8.89 -8.12 -4.72
C GLY A 58 7.78 -9.06 -4.26
N GLN A 59 8.09 -10.35 -4.23
CA GLN A 59 7.19 -11.42 -3.82
C GLN A 59 7.96 -12.49 -3.07
N PHE A 60 7.36 -13.06 -2.04
CA PHE A 60 7.84 -14.28 -1.43
C PHE A 60 7.08 -15.49 -1.98
N HIS A 61 7.80 -16.55 -2.27
CA HIS A 61 7.27 -17.85 -2.67
C HIS A 61 7.81 -18.91 -1.73
N LEU A 62 6.91 -19.73 -1.20
CA LEU A 62 7.25 -20.94 -0.46
C LEU A 62 7.16 -22.11 -1.44
N VAL A 63 8.27 -22.77 -1.70
CA VAL A 63 8.39 -23.80 -2.74
C VAL A 63 9.29 -24.94 -2.27
N LEU A 64 9.20 -26.09 -2.94
CA LEU A 64 10.15 -27.18 -2.76
C LEU A 64 11.50 -26.84 -3.42
N PRO A 65 12.63 -27.37 -2.92
CA PRO A 65 13.97 -27.07 -3.44
C PRO A 65 14.14 -27.35 -4.93
N GLU A 66 13.54 -28.41 -5.43
CA GLU A 66 13.56 -28.86 -6.84
C GLU A 66 12.72 -27.99 -7.78
N ALA A 67 11.88 -27.11 -7.25
CA ALA A 67 11.13 -26.18 -8.09
C ALA A 67 12.08 -25.28 -8.90
N ALA A 68 11.79 -25.13 -10.20
CA ALA A 68 12.63 -24.33 -11.08
C ALA A 68 12.86 -22.92 -10.52
N GLN A 69 14.12 -22.49 -10.51
CA GLN A 69 14.50 -21.17 -10.04
C GLN A 69 14.48 -20.15 -11.19
N ASP A 70 13.66 -19.12 -11.05
CA ASP A 70 13.62 -17.97 -11.96
C ASP A 70 14.86 -17.07 -11.73
N LYS A 71 15.37 -16.46 -12.79
CA LYS A 71 16.48 -15.48 -12.77
C LYS A 71 16.21 -14.23 -11.91
N HIS A 72 14.97 -14.00 -11.53
CA HIS A 72 14.55 -12.89 -10.68
C HIS A 72 14.47 -13.25 -9.19
N VAL A 73 14.84 -14.46 -8.81
CA VAL A 73 15.03 -14.84 -7.40
C VAL A 73 16.34 -14.22 -6.90
N HIS A 74 16.27 -13.48 -5.80
CA HIS A 74 17.39 -12.70 -5.26
C HIS A 74 17.79 -13.06 -3.85
N LEU A 75 16.93 -13.78 -3.11
CA LEU A 75 17.21 -14.38 -1.81
C LEU A 75 16.52 -15.73 -1.73
N VAL A 76 17.22 -16.70 -1.16
CA VAL A 76 16.68 -18.03 -0.83
C VAL A 76 17.01 -18.33 0.62
N LEU A 77 16.00 -18.70 1.40
CA LEU A 77 16.13 -19.23 2.75
C LEU A 77 15.69 -20.70 2.70
N ASP A 78 16.61 -21.61 3.02
CA ASP A 78 16.28 -23.04 3.18
C ASP A 78 15.72 -23.24 4.59
N LEU A 79 14.57 -23.91 4.71
CA LEU A 79 13.84 -24.08 5.97
C LEU A 79 13.93 -25.53 6.45
N ASP A 80 13.75 -25.74 7.76
CA ASP A 80 13.84 -27.05 8.42
C ASP A 80 12.66 -27.99 8.11
N ASP A 81 11.60 -27.48 7.49
CA ASP A 81 10.49 -28.27 6.95
C ASP A 81 10.74 -28.80 5.53
N GLY A 82 11.95 -28.62 5.01
CA GLY A 82 12.35 -29.04 3.66
C GLY A 82 11.93 -28.09 2.55
N GLN A 83 11.29 -26.97 2.87
CA GLN A 83 10.90 -25.96 1.88
C GLN A 83 11.94 -24.84 1.75
N GLN A 84 11.75 -24.03 0.71
CA GLN A 84 12.52 -22.80 0.50
C GLN A 84 11.58 -21.59 0.49
N LEU A 85 11.92 -20.56 1.26
CA LEU A 85 11.32 -19.23 1.12
C LEU A 85 12.17 -18.42 0.15
N ARG A 86 11.67 -18.23 -1.07
CA ARG A 86 12.34 -17.50 -2.15
C ARG A 86 11.78 -16.09 -2.30
N PHE A 87 12.65 -15.08 -2.30
CA PHE A 87 12.29 -13.72 -2.65
C PHE A 87 12.57 -13.45 -4.12
N ARG A 88 11.52 -13.15 -4.87
CA ARG A 88 11.56 -12.84 -6.30
C ARG A 88 11.22 -11.36 -6.52
N ASP A 89 12.02 -10.64 -7.33
CA ASP A 89 11.76 -9.23 -7.66
C ASP A 89 12.32 -8.85 -9.03
N THR A 90 11.44 -8.71 -10.02
CA THR A 90 11.85 -8.38 -11.41
C THR A 90 12.53 -7.03 -11.54
N ARG A 91 12.25 -6.08 -10.63
CA ARG A 91 12.78 -4.70 -10.66
C ARG A 91 13.94 -4.48 -9.71
N LYS A 92 14.25 -5.43 -8.83
CA LYS A 92 15.35 -5.36 -7.87
C LYS A 92 15.26 -4.16 -6.91
N PHE A 93 14.06 -3.74 -6.53
CA PHE A 93 13.82 -2.61 -5.63
C PHE A 93 13.55 -3.01 -4.19
N GLY A 94 13.26 -4.28 -3.94
CA GLY A 94 13.05 -4.82 -2.60
C GLY A 94 14.19 -4.44 -1.65
N ARG A 95 13.87 -4.26 -0.36
CA ARG A 95 14.85 -3.90 0.67
C ARG A 95 14.68 -4.78 1.90
N PHE A 96 15.81 -5.20 2.45
CA PHE A 96 15.94 -6.05 3.61
C PHE A 96 16.80 -5.35 4.66
N TYR A 97 16.34 -5.41 5.90
CA TYR A 97 17.01 -4.88 7.08
C TYR A 97 17.00 -5.96 8.16
N LEU A 98 18.12 -6.23 8.79
CA LEU A 98 18.20 -7.15 9.93
C LEU A 98 18.60 -6.36 11.17
N VAL A 99 17.62 -5.99 11.97
CA VAL A 99 17.77 -5.01 13.05
C VAL A 99 17.37 -5.56 14.41
N ASP A 100 17.94 -4.99 15.48
CA ASP A 100 17.56 -5.33 16.85
C ASP A 100 16.20 -4.69 17.22
N HIS A 101 15.92 -3.51 16.71
CA HIS A 101 14.68 -2.79 16.97
C HIS A 101 14.01 -2.38 15.64
N PRO A 102 12.84 -2.95 15.27
CA PRO A 102 12.16 -2.63 14.01
C PRO A 102 11.82 -1.15 13.87
N ASN A 103 11.64 -0.42 14.99
CA ASN A 103 11.36 1.02 14.97
C ASN A 103 12.48 1.86 14.34
N THR A 104 13.71 1.36 14.22
CA THR A 104 14.77 2.04 13.46
C THR A 104 14.40 2.19 11.98
N VAL A 105 13.58 1.27 11.45
CA VAL A 105 13.11 1.26 10.04
C VAL A 105 11.70 1.81 9.92
N VAL A 106 10.77 1.39 10.79
CA VAL A 106 9.34 1.67 10.64
C VAL A 106 8.80 2.72 11.60
N GLY A 107 9.61 3.24 12.52
CA GLY A 107 9.15 4.16 13.58
C GLY A 107 8.67 5.53 13.11
N LYS A 108 9.02 5.93 11.87
CA LYS A 108 8.54 7.18 11.27
C LYS A 108 7.22 7.04 10.50
N LEU A 109 6.65 5.83 10.45
CA LEU A 109 5.37 5.60 9.78
C LEU A 109 4.22 6.18 10.59
N GLY A 110 3.30 6.84 9.91
CA GLY A 110 2.03 7.31 10.45
C GLY A 110 1.12 6.16 10.92
N PRO A 111 -0.08 6.45 11.41
CA PRO A 111 -1.02 5.43 11.88
C PRO A 111 -1.41 4.43 10.79
N GLU A 112 -1.77 3.22 11.21
CA GLU A 112 -2.40 2.22 10.34
C GLU A 112 -3.84 2.65 10.04
N PRO A 113 -4.26 2.71 8.77
CA PRO A 113 -5.59 3.21 8.39
C PRO A 113 -6.75 2.33 8.88
N LEU A 114 -6.49 1.06 9.17
CA LEU A 114 -7.48 0.11 9.69
C LEU A 114 -7.46 -0.02 11.21
N SER A 115 -6.52 0.61 11.90
CA SER A 115 -6.51 0.66 13.37
C SER A 115 -7.72 1.43 13.90
N GLU A 116 -8.34 0.93 14.97
CA GLU A 116 -9.40 1.66 15.69
C GLU A 116 -8.87 2.94 16.38
N ALA A 117 -7.58 2.99 16.68
CA ALA A 117 -6.93 4.17 17.25
C ALA A 117 -6.75 5.32 16.23
N PHE A 118 -6.89 5.07 14.93
CA PHE A 118 -6.83 6.11 13.90
C PHE A 118 -8.22 6.63 13.62
N THR A 119 -8.52 7.85 14.04
CA THR A 119 -9.83 8.48 13.93
C THR A 119 -9.92 9.50 12.78
N PRO A 120 -11.14 9.89 12.35
CA PRO A 120 -11.32 11.00 11.41
C PRO A 120 -10.72 12.31 11.90
N LEU A 121 -10.70 12.54 13.22
CA LEU A 121 -10.10 13.75 13.82
C LEU A 121 -8.58 13.73 13.67
N ASP A 122 -7.93 12.57 13.85
CA ASP A 122 -6.48 12.44 13.62
C ASP A 122 -6.12 12.74 12.17
N LEU A 123 -6.93 12.25 11.21
CA LEU A 123 -6.75 12.60 9.80
C LEU A 123 -6.90 14.12 9.60
N PHE A 124 -7.92 14.74 10.16
CA PHE A 124 -8.15 16.18 10.06
C PHE A 124 -6.97 16.98 10.61
N ILE A 125 -6.50 16.66 11.80
CA ILE A 125 -5.33 17.32 12.44
C ILE A 125 -4.08 17.14 11.58
N ALA A 126 -3.83 15.93 11.05
CA ALA A 126 -2.62 15.64 10.28
C ALA A 126 -2.53 16.43 8.95
N ILE A 127 -3.66 16.84 8.38
CA ILE A 127 -3.71 17.58 7.10
C ILE A 127 -3.77 19.10 7.29
N GLN A 128 -4.06 19.61 8.50
CA GLN A 128 -4.17 21.04 8.74
C GLN A 128 -2.86 21.77 8.41
N GLY A 129 -3.00 22.99 7.82
CA GLY A 129 -1.86 23.81 7.40
C GLY A 129 -1.07 23.26 6.19
N ARG A 130 -1.41 22.08 5.67
CA ARG A 130 -0.70 21.46 4.53
C ARG A 130 -1.27 21.97 3.20
N ARG A 131 -0.49 22.76 2.46
CA ARG A 131 -0.85 23.30 1.14
C ARG A 131 -0.74 22.27 0.00
N THR A 132 -0.10 21.15 0.26
CA THR A 132 0.07 20.06 -0.72
C THR A 132 -1.29 19.49 -1.09
N ALA A 133 -1.44 19.06 -2.36
CA ALA A 133 -2.63 18.35 -2.84
C ALA A 133 -2.93 17.13 -1.96
N ILE A 134 -4.21 16.93 -1.61
CA ILE A 134 -4.63 15.87 -0.68
C ILE A 134 -4.13 14.50 -1.12
N LYS A 135 -4.18 14.16 -2.40
CA LYS A 135 -3.63 12.90 -2.89
C LYS A 135 -2.15 12.72 -2.56
N THR A 136 -1.33 13.74 -2.82
CA THR A 136 0.10 13.68 -2.56
C THR A 136 0.40 13.49 -1.08
N LEU A 137 -0.39 14.14 -0.22
CA LEU A 137 -0.26 14.01 1.24
C LEU A 137 -0.63 12.61 1.73
N LEU A 138 -1.73 12.02 1.22
CA LEU A 138 -2.16 10.66 1.57
C LEU A 138 -1.15 9.56 1.13
N LEU A 139 -0.29 9.86 0.17
CA LEU A 139 0.79 8.95 -0.25
C LEU A 139 2.02 9.03 0.67
N ASP A 140 2.15 10.07 1.49
CA ASP A 140 3.22 10.18 2.49
C ASP A 140 2.95 9.18 3.63
N GLN A 141 3.81 8.19 3.72
CA GLN A 141 3.69 7.11 4.70
C GLN A 141 3.84 7.59 6.16
N ARG A 142 4.30 8.83 6.38
CA ARG A 142 4.35 9.47 7.70
C ARG A 142 3.00 10.02 8.14
N ILE A 143 2.09 10.28 7.19
CA ILE A 143 0.73 10.76 7.47
C ILE A 143 -0.20 9.57 7.69
N ILE A 144 -0.19 8.58 6.77
CA ILE A 144 -0.95 7.34 6.88
C ILE A 144 -0.08 6.21 6.33
N ALA A 145 0.18 5.19 7.14
CA ALA A 145 0.95 4.04 6.70
C ALA A 145 0.15 3.16 5.72
N GLY A 146 0.84 2.55 4.77
CA GLY A 146 0.28 1.50 3.92
C GLY A 146 -0.50 1.97 2.69
N LEU A 147 -1.04 3.21 2.64
CA LEU A 147 -1.77 3.70 1.47
C LEU A 147 -0.86 3.81 0.24
N GLY A 148 -1.32 3.25 -0.89
CA GLY A 148 -0.65 3.31 -2.19
C GLY A 148 -1.51 3.99 -3.24
N ASN A 149 -0.92 4.21 -4.42
CA ASN A 149 -1.51 5.01 -5.50
C ASN A 149 -2.92 4.55 -5.91
N ILE A 150 -3.16 3.23 -5.98
CA ILE A 150 -4.44 2.64 -6.32
C ILE A 150 -5.51 3.06 -5.31
N TYR A 151 -5.25 2.73 -4.05
CA TYR A 151 -6.24 2.89 -2.98
C TYR A 151 -6.46 4.36 -2.60
N VAL A 152 -5.50 5.25 -2.85
CA VAL A 152 -5.71 6.69 -2.68
C VAL A 152 -6.64 7.22 -3.77
N ASP A 153 -6.46 6.86 -5.06
CA ASP A 153 -7.37 7.30 -6.13
C ASP A 153 -8.79 6.80 -5.88
N GLU A 154 -8.95 5.52 -5.56
CA GLU A 154 -10.26 4.92 -5.27
C GLU A 154 -10.94 5.54 -4.04
N SER A 155 -10.19 5.77 -2.95
CA SER A 155 -10.73 6.37 -1.73
C SER A 155 -11.18 7.81 -1.94
N LEU A 156 -10.41 8.60 -2.69
CA LEU A 156 -10.78 9.99 -3.02
C LEU A 156 -12.02 10.03 -3.93
N PHE A 157 -12.13 9.10 -4.88
CA PHE A 157 -13.33 8.96 -5.71
C PHE A 157 -14.57 8.66 -4.85
N HIS A 158 -14.48 7.64 -3.99
CA HIS A 158 -15.60 7.28 -3.10
C HIS A 158 -15.99 8.41 -2.13
N ALA A 159 -15.02 9.23 -1.71
CA ALA A 159 -15.26 10.38 -0.85
C ALA A 159 -15.77 11.62 -1.61
N GLY A 160 -15.79 11.61 -2.95
CA GLY A 160 -16.17 12.74 -3.78
C GLY A 160 -15.19 13.92 -3.70
N ILE A 161 -13.91 13.67 -3.43
CA ILE A 161 -12.89 14.70 -3.20
C ILE A 161 -11.93 14.75 -4.39
N ASP A 162 -11.76 15.94 -4.98
CA ASP A 162 -10.77 16.17 -6.05
C ASP A 162 -9.34 15.91 -5.51
N PRO A 163 -8.55 15.06 -6.18
CA PRO A 163 -7.18 14.72 -5.74
C PRO A 163 -6.23 15.93 -5.71
N ARG A 164 -6.52 16.99 -6.45
CA ARG A 164 -5.73 18.24 -6.53
C ARG A 164 -6.00 19.19 -5.37
N ARG A 165 -7.12 19.02 -4.69
CA ARG A 165 -7.57 19.94 -3.64
C ARG A 165 -6.49 20.10 -2.57
N PRO A 166 -6.10 21.33 -2.18
CA PRO A 166 -5.15 21.55 -1.10
C PRO A 166 -5.66 20.92 0.20
N ALA A 167 -4.81 20.14 0.89
CA ALA A 167 -5.24 19.34 2.03
C ALA A 167 -5.85 20.19 3.16
N TYR A 168 -5.30 21.38 3.43
CA TYR A 168 -5.79 22.29 4.48
C TYR A 168 -7.21 22.80 4.26
N THR A 169 -7.74 22.70 3.03
CA THR A 169 -9.10 23.17 2.70
C THR A 169 -10.18 22.12 2.99
N LEU A 170 -9.79 20.87 3.33
CA LEU A 170 -10.74 19.86 3.71
C LEU A 170 -11.33 20.18 5.08
N THR A 171 -12.66 20.11 5.18
CA THR A 171 -13.39 20.26 6.43
C THR A 171 -13.34 18.97 7.26
N GLN A 172 -13.72 19.04 8.53
CA GLN A 172 -13.89 17.85 9.38
C GLN A 172 -14.89 16.86 8.74
N ALA A 173 -15.96 17.34 8.11
CA ALA A 173 -16.92 16.50 7.41
C ALA A 173 -16.30 15.76 6.20
N ASP A 174 -15.43 16.45 5.44
CA ASP A 174 -14.67 15.83 4.36
C ASP A 174 -13.76 14.72 4.91
N CYS A 175 -13.07 14.98 6.02
CA CYS A 175 -12.20 14.00 6.66
C CYS A 175 -12.97 12.80 7.21
N ASN A 176 -14.15 13.00 7.77
CA ASN A 176 -15.02 11.91 8.22
C ASN A 176 -15.37 10.98 7.05
N ARG A 177 -15.80 11.54 5.90
CA ARG A 177 -16.09 10.75 4.69
C ARG A 177 -14.85 10.06 4.14
N LEU A 178 -13.74 10.80 4.01
CA LEU A 178 -12.49 10.26 3.47
C LEU A 178 -11.93 9.12 4.31
N HIS A 179 -11.92 9.28 5.63
CA HIS A 179 -11.50 8.23 6.56
C HIS A 179 -12.34 6.96 6.39
N ALA A 180 -13.67 7.10 6.35
CA ALA A 180 -14.57 5.95 6.14
C ALA A 180 -14.31 5.28 4.78
N CYS A 181 -14.14 6.07 3.70
CA CYS A 181 -13.85 5.55 2.36
C CYS A 181 -12.49 4.85 2.28
N ILE A 182 -11.45 5.36 2.95
CA ILE A 182 -10.14 4.69 3.05
C ILE A 182 -10.29 3.31 3.69
N ARG A 183 -10.96 3.23 4.83
CA ARG A 183 -11.16 1.95 5.55
C ARG A 183 -11.98 0.96 4.72
N GLN A 184 -13.07 1.40 4.10
CA GLN A 184 -13.92 0.56 3.25
C GLN A 184 -13.17 0.03 2.03
N THR A 185 -12.41 0.90 1.35
CA THR A 185 -11.61 0.55 0.17
C THR A 185 -10.55 -0.49 0.52
N LEU A 186 -9.81 -0.29 1.61
CA LEU A 186 -8.79 -1.23 2.06
C LEU A 186 -9.39 -2.57 2.52
N ALA A 187 -10.49 -2.54 3.28
CA ALA A 187 -11.16 -3.75 3.73
C ALA A 187 -11.69 -4.57 2.54
N ALA A 188 -12.28 -3.92 1.54
CA ALA A 188 -12.70 -4.58 0.30
C ALA A 188 -11.52 -5.17 -0.47
N ALA A 189 -10.42 -4.41 -0.60
CA ALA A 189 -9.22 -4.89 -1.26
C ALA A 189 -8.60 -6.11 -0.56
N ILE A 190 -8.58 -6.13 0.76
CA ILE A 190 -8.09 -7.29 1.56
C ILE A 190 -8.97 -8.52 1.30
N ARG A 191 -10.29 -8.38 1.37
CA ARG A 191 -11.22 -9.49 1.07
C ARG A 191 -11.01 -10.08 -0.32
N ASP A 192 -10.77 -9.22 -1.32
CA ASP A 192 -10.55 -9.63 -2.71
C ASP A 192 -9.09 -10.08 -2.98
N GLY A 193 -8.24 -10.13 -1.96
CA GLY A 193 -6.84 -10.57 -2.09
C GLY A 193 -5.91 -9.55 -2.75
N GLY A 194 -6.30 -8.26 -2.79
CA GLY A 194 -5.52 -7.18 -3.40
C GLY A 194 -5.79 -6.98 -4.88
N SER A 195 -5.04 -6.06 -5.51
CA SER A 195 -5.09 -5.76 -6.95
C SER A 195 -3.92 -6.40 -7.68
N THR A 196 -4.19 -7.31 -8.60
CA THR A 196 -3.20 -7.85 -9.53
C THR A 196 -3.33 -7.13 -10.86
N LEU A 197 -2.33 -6.32 -11.22
CA LEU A 197 -2.37 -5.46 -12.42
C LEU A 197 -1.53 -6.05 -13.55
N GLY A 198 -2.19 -6.52 -14.63
CA GLY A 198 -1.54 -7.00 -15.85
C GLY A 198 -1.78 -8.48 -16.14
N LYS A 199 -1.37 -8.90 -17.34
CA LYS A 199 -1.63 -10.26 -17.86
C LYS A 199 -0.59 -11.30 -17.45
N SER A 200 0.54 -10.90 -16.84
CA SER A 200 1.63 -11.81 -16.49
C SER A 200 1.75 -11.96 -14.97
N MET A 201 1.71 -13.18 -14.48
CA MET A 201 2.02 -13.54 -13.08
C MET A 201 3.43 -13.07 -12.66
N LEU A 202 4.31 -12.83 -13.63
CA LEU A 202 5.73 -12.50 -13.39
C LEU A 202 5.96 -11.05 -12.96
N THR A 203 4.98 -10.15 -13.11
CA THR A 203 5.17 -8.70 -12.90
C THR A 203 4.26 -8.09 -11.84
N ASN A 204 3.37 -8.87 -11.22
CA ASN A 204 2.28 -8.35 -10.39
C ASN A 204 2.23 -8.99 -9.02
N TYR A 205 1.60 -8.28 -8.08
CA TYR A 205 1.32 -8.82 -6.77
C TYR A 205 0.47 -10.10 -6.87
N SER A 206 0.93 -11.16 -6.23
CA SER A 206 0.17 -12.38 -5.97
C SER A 206 0.47 -12.85 -4.54
N ARG A 207 -0.43 -13.66 -4.00
CA ARG A 207 -0.18 -14.32 -2.69
C ARG A 207 0.99 -15.31 -2.83
N PRO A 208 1.66 -15.70 -1.73
CA PRO A 208 2.72 -16.71 -1.76
C PRO A 208 2.29 -18.05 -2.42
N THR A 209 1.00 -18.33 -2.41
CA THR A 209 0.36 -19.49 -3.07
C THR A 209 0.11 -19.31 -4.57
N GLY A 210 0.51 -18.17 -5.15
CA GLY A 210 0.27 -17.86 -6.57
C GLY A 210 -1.14 -17.35 -6.90
N VAL A 211 -2.05 -17.28 -5.94
CA VAL A 211 -3.43 -16.79 -6.15
C VAL A 211 -3.41 -15.28 -6.41
N GLN A 212 -4.03 -14.87 -7.51
CA GLN A 212 -4.17 -13.46 -7.89
C GLN A 212 -5.27 -12.77 -7.09
N GLY A 213 -5.06 -11.49 -6.78
CA GLY A 213 -6.11 -10.64 -6.25
C GLY A 213 -7.13 -10.27 -7.34
N ARG A 214 -8.35 -9.93 -6.94
CA ARG A 214 -9.46 -9.57 -7.83
C ARG A 214 -9.99 -8.15 -7.63
N TYR A 215 -9.39 -7.36 -6.73
CA TYR A 215 -9.89 -6.01 -6.47
C TYR A 215 -9.80 -5.07 -7.68
N GLN A 216 -8.92 -5.34 -8.67
CA GLN A 216 -8.88 -4.60 -9.94
C GLN A 216 -10.21 -4.61 -10.71
N GLU A 217 -11.06 -5.60 -10.50
CA GLU A 217 -12.41 -5.68 -11.11
C GLU A 217 -13.38 -4.65 -10.51
N ARG A 218 -13.05 -4.11 -9.33
CA ARG A 218 -13.85 -3.10 -8.62
C ARG A 218 -13.35 -1.67 -8.82
N HIS A 219 -12.24 -1.46 -9.52
CA HIS A 219 -11.71 -0.11 -9.75
C HIS A 219 -12.76 0.79 -10.40
N LYS A 220 -12.94 1.99 -9.85
CA LYS A 220 -13.85 3.00 -10.35
C LYS A 220 -13.14 4.04 -11.20
N VAL A 221 -11.92 4.40 -10.83
CA VAL A 221 -11.13 5.42 -11.53
C VAL A 221 -9.71 4.94 -11.91
N TYR A 222 -9.08 4.10 -11.09
CA TYR A 222 -7.70 3.72 -11.32
C TYR A 222 -7.53 2.91 -12.61
N ARG A 223 -6.69 3.43 -13.56
CA ARG A 223 -6.51 2.89 -14.92
C ARG A 223 -7.78 2.89 -15.79
N MET A 224 -8.76 3.74 -15.46
CA MET A 224 -10.00 3.87 -16.26
C MET A 224 -10.01 5.12 -17.16
N THR A 225 -8.85 5.72 -17.43
CA THR A 225 -8.72 6.92 -18.28
C THR A 225 -9.51 6.81 -19.57
N GLY A 226 -10.35 7.82 -19.85
CA GLY A 226 -11.22 7.90 -21.03
C GLY A 226 -12.48 7.03 -20.97
N LYS A 227 -12.60 6.11 -20.02
CA LYS A 227 -13.83 5.33 -19.82
C LYS A 227 -14.87 6.16 -19.10
N PRO A 228 -16.17 5.94 -19.36
CA PRO A 228 -17.24 6.64 -18.66
C PRO A 228 -17.20 6.29 -17.16
N CYS A 229 -17.38 7.31 -16.33
CA CYS A 229 -17.59 7.15 -14.90
C CYS A 229 -18.85 6.32 -14.64
N LEU A 230 -18.75 5.31 -13.78
CA LEU A 230 -19.89 4.43 -13.48
C LEU A 230 -21.02 5.12 -12.70
N VAL A 231 -20.80 6.36 -12.22
CA VAL A 231 -21.80 7.15 -11.47
C VAL A 231 -22.47 8.20 -12.36
N CYS A 232 -21.69 8.98 -13.13
CA CYS A 232 -22.22 10.14 -13.86
C CYS A 232 -21.97 10.09 -15.38
N GLY A 233 -21.30 9.06 -15.91
CA GLY A 233 -20.99 8.93 -17.34
C GLY A 233 -19.84 9.80 -17.85
N THR A 234 -19.38 10.79 -17.09
CA THR A 234 -18.26 11.67 -17.49
C THR A 234 -16.98 10.85 -17.67
N PRO A 235 -16.18 11.09 -18.73
CA PRO A 235 -14.92 10.38 -18.90
C PRO A 235 -13.96 10.57 -17.73
N ILE A 236 -13.35 9.48 -17.27
CA ILE A 236 -12.31 9.53 -16.22
C ILE A 236 -11.06 10.21 -16.78
N GLU A 237 -10.58 11.21 -16.05
CA GLU A 237 -9.36 11.93 -16.38
C GLU A 237 -8.12 11.32 -15.73
N ARG A 238 -6.96 11.59 -16.36
CA ARG A 238 -5.65 11.24 -15.84
C ARG A 238 -4.72 12.45 -15.88
N ILE A 239 -4.16 12.78 -14.71
CA ILE A 239 -3.12 13.80 -14.56
C ILE A 239 -1.90 13.21 -13.83
N VAL A 240 -0.87 14.03 -13.61
CA VAL A 240 0.30 13.67 -12.79
C VAL A 240 0.37 14.61 -11.60
N LEU A 241 0.32 14.06 -10.38
CA LEU A 241 0.52 14.78 -9.12
C LEU A 241 1.65 14.12 -8.33
N GLY A 242 2.65 14.91 -7.89
CA GLY A 242 3.77 14.40 -7.10
C GLY A 242 4.48 13.21 -7.77
N GLN A 243 4.70 13.27 -9.10
CA GLN A 243 5.29 12.22 -9.94
C GLN A 243 4.48 10.90 -9.96
N ARG A 244 3.19 10.95 -9.59
CA ARG A 244 2.29 9.79 -9.62
C ARG A 244 1.13 10.03 -10.56
N SER A 245 0.80 9.05 -11.41
CA SER A 245 -0.44 9.09 -12.18
C SER A 245 -1.61 9.10 -11.23
N THR A 246 -2.57 9.97 -11.53
CA THR A 246 -3.74 10.27 -10.72
C THR A 246 -4.97 10.15 -11.61
N HIS A 247 -5.90 9.30 -11.24
CA HIS A 247 -7.13 9.07 -12.01
C HIS A 247 -8.31 9.53 -11.17
N PHE A 248 -9.22 10.29 -11.78
CA PHE A 248 -10.37 10.85 -11.08
C PHE A 248 -11.50 11.16 -12.05
N CYS A 249 -12.72 11.29 -11.53
CA CYS A 249 -13.86 11.80 -12.26
C CYS A 249 -14.00 13.31 -11.98
N PRO A 250 -13.86 14.19 -12.98
CA PRO A 250 -13.93 15.64 -12.75
C PRO A 250 -15.32 16.13 -12.32
N GLN A 251 -16.37 15.35 -12.60
CA GLN A 251 -17.75 15.70 -12.21
C GLN A 251 -18.11 15.19 -10.81
N CYS A 252 -17.68 13.97 -10.41
CA CYS A 252 -18.03 13.40 -9.12
C CYS A 252 -17.12 13.86 -7.98
N GLN A 253 -15.91 14.33 -8.30
CA GLN A 253 -14.91 14.72 -7.32
C GLN A 253 -14.76 16.24 -7.31
N HIS A 254 -15.28 16.88 -6.25
CA HIS A 254 -15.39 18.33 -6.18
C HIS A 254 -14.14 18.98 -5.58
N SER A 255 -13.78 20.15 -6.11
CA SER A 255 -12.70 20.99 -5.59
C SER A 255 -13.10 21.76 -4.32
N GLU A 256 -14.40 21.89 -4.04
CA GLU A 256 -14.97 22.57 -2.88
C GLU A 256 -15.71 21.62 -1.94
N SER A 257 -15.91 22.01 -0.68
CA SER A 257 -16.66 21.20 0.28
C SER A 257 -18.14 21.14 -0.06
N ILE A 258 -18.76 19.96 -0.01
CA ILE A 258 -20.17 19.72 -0.38
C ILE A 258 -21.16 20.47 0.54
N THR A 259 -20.72 21.10 1.62
CA THR A 259 -21.56 21.88 2.55
C THR A 259 -22.25 23.12 1.94
N ALA A 260 -21.91 23.51 0.70
CA ALA A 260 -22.50 24.68 0.04
C ALA A 260 -23.80 24.39 -0.77
N VAL A 261 -24.24 23.13 -0.91
CA VAL A 261 -25.36 22.79 -1.82
C VAL A 261 -26.69 22.60 -1.10
N ALA A 262 -26.75 22.68 0.23
CA ALA A 262 -27.99 22.51 1.00
C ALA A 262 -28.84 23.79 1.17
N SER A 263 -28.44 24.94 0.59
CA SER A 263 -29.16 26.23 0.82
C SER A 263 -30.06 26.72 -0.33
N VAL A 264 -30.29 25.93 -1.39
CA VAL A 264 -31.12 26.35 -2.53
C VAL A 264 -32.52 25.68 -2.58
N ALA A 265 -32.82 24.78 -1.63
CA ALA A 265 -34.12 24.10 -1.61
C ALA A 265 -35.17 24.72 -0.65
N SER A 266 -35.00 25.96 -0.19
CA SER A 266 -35.93 26.61 0.79
C SER A 266 -36.66 27.84 0.26
N VAL A 267 -36.82 27.98 -1.06
CA VAL A 267 -37.67 29.07 -1.63
C VAL A 267 -38.58 28.47 -2.68
N ALA A 268 -39.60 27.77 -2.28
CA ALA A 268 -40.86 27.59 -3.04
C ALA A 268 -41.91 26.83 -2.22
N ILE A 269 -42.38 27.37 -1.08
CA ILE A 269 -43.71 27.09 -0.57
C ILE A 269 -44.19 28.40 0.11
N ARG A 270 -44.68 29.33 -0.69
CA ARG A 270 -45.64 30.37 -0.31
C ARG A 270 -46.34 30.82 -1.59
N ALA A 271 -47.46 30.24 -1.89
CA ALA A 271 -48.64 30.82 -2.51
C ALA A 271 -49.78 29.81 -2.40
#